data_567f035a2327f6942b2ef6cb94d74bb5
#
_entry.id   567f035a2327f6942b2ef6cb94d74bb5
#
_cell.length_a   1.000
_cell.length_b   1.000
_cell.length_c   1.000
_cell.angle_alpha   90.00
_cell.angle_beta   90.00
_cell.angle_gamma   90.00
#
_symmetry.space_group_name_H-M   'P 1'
#
loop_
_entity.id
_entity.type
_entity.pdbx_description
1 polymer ?
#
loop_
_entity_poly.entity_id
_entity_poly.type
_entity_poly.pdbx_seq_one_letter_code
_entity_poly.pdbx_strand_id
1 'polypeptide(L)'
;AFMGDGEMDEPESMGAIGLAGRERLDNLVFVINCNLQRLDGPVRGNGKIIQELEGVFRGAGWNVIKVVWGSYWDALLAKDTSGKLRQLMMETVDGEYQNFKAFGGAYTREHFFGKYPETKALVAHLSDEDIWHLNRGGHDPHKVYAAYHAASAHKGQPTVILAKTVKGYGMGEAGEAQN
;
A
#
# COMPACT_ATOMS: atom_id res chain seq x y z
N ALA A 1 -4.10 -4.30 17.08
CA ALA A 1 -4.81 -5.33 16.32
C ALA A 1 -4.25 -5.41 14.90
N PHE A 2 -4.18 -6.61 14.34
CA PHE A 2 -3.76 -6.88 12.97
C PHE A 2 -4.94 -7.41 12.19
N MET A 3 -5.21 -6.84 11.02
CA MET A 3 -6.36 -7.19 10.19
C MET A 3 -5.97 -7.14 8.71
N GLY A 4 -6.66 -7.91 7.87
CA GLY A 4 -6.58 -7.78 6.41
C GLY A 4 -7.47 -6.65 5.90
N ASP A 5 -7.15 -6.14 4.72
CA ASP A 5 -7.97 -5.13 4.06
C ASP A 5 -9.38 -5.65 3.68
N GLY A 6 -9.50 -6.94 3.35
CA GLY A 6 -10.78 -7.60 3.13
C GLY A 6 -11.65 -7.70 4.40
N GLU A 7 -11.04 -7.83 5.58
CA GLU A 7 -11.77 -7.86 6.86
C GLU A 7 -12.42 -6.52 7.21
N MET A 8 -11.96 -5.43 6.58
CA MET A 8 -12.54 -4.10 6.77
C MET A 8 -13.88 -3.90 6.03
N ASP A 9 -14.29 -4.87 5.21
CA ASP A 9 -15.63 -4.85 4.58
C ASP A 9 -16.75 -5.32 5.51
N GLU A 10 -16.39 -5.95 6.62
CA GLU A 10 -17.37 -6.42 7.60
C GLU A 10 -18.01 -5.24 8.33
N PRO A 11 -19.36 -5.24 8.47
CA PRO A 11 -20.07 -4.15 9.14
C PRO A 11 -19.58 -3.89 10.57
N GLU A 12 -19.20 -4.94 11.28
CA GLU A 12 -18.67 -4.86 12.65
C GLU A 12 -17.35 -4.12 12.71
N SER A 13 -16.46 -4.38 11.75
CA SER A 13 -15.17 -3.67 11.63
C SER A 13 -15.38 -2.19 11.40
N MET A 14 -16.24 -1.85 10.44
CA MET A 14 -16.57 -0.46 10.10
C MET A 14 -17.27 0.27 11.24
N GLY A 15 -18.15 -0.41 11.97
CA GLY A 15 -18.87 0.16 13.12
C GLY A 15 -17.97 0.49 14.30
N ALA A 16 -16.95 -0.31 14.56
CA ALA A 16 -16.01 -0.12 15.66
C ALA A 16 -15.08 1.10 15.48
N ILE A 17 -14.76 1.47 14.24
CA ILE A 17 -13.85 2.59 13.92
C ILE A 17 -14.37 3.91 14.53
N GLY A 18 -15.64 4.21 14.35
CA GLY A 18 -16.25 5.45 14.86
C GLY A 18 -16.22 5.54 16.38
N LEU A 19 -16.41 4.42 17.09
CA LEU A 19 -16.36 4.37 18.54
C LEU A 19 -14.96 4.70 19.07
N ALA A 20 -13.94 4.04 18.56
CA ALA A 20 -12.56 4.25 18.98
C ALA A 20 -12.08 5.70 18.78
N GLY A 21 -12.47 6.33 17.65
CA GLY A 21 -12.16 7.74 17.38
C GLY A 21 -12.82 8.68 18.35
N ARG A 22 -14.13 8.48 18.63
CA ARG A 22 -14.89 9.28 19.60
C ARG A 22 -14.36 9.19 21.02
N GLU A 23 -13.99 7.99 21.45
CA GLU A 23 -13.40 7.73 22.77
C GLU A 23 -11.91 8.10 22.86
N ARG A 24 -11.30 8.54 21.75
CA ARG A 24 -9.90 8.96 21.67
C ARG A 24 -8.91 7.92 22.24
N LEU A 25 -9.08 6.67 21.83
CA LEU A 25 -8.26 5.56 22.35
C LEU A 25 -6.83 5.62 21.81
N ASP A 26 -6.01 6.49 22.38
CA ASP A 26 -4.64 6.78 21.91
C ASP A 26 -3.62 5.66 22.22
N ASN A 27 -4.04 4.63 22.92
CA ASN A 27 -3.29 3.38 23.14
C ASN A 27 -3.71 2.27 22.17
N LEU A 28 -4.63 2.56 21.23
CA LEU A 28 -5.07 1.61 20.21
C LEU A 28 -4.35 1.86 18.90
N VAL A 29 -3.71 0.82 18.36
CA VAL A 29 -3.11 0.83 17.03
C VAL A 29 -3.69 -0.31 16.20
N PHE A 30 -4.28 0.03 15.07
CA PHE A 30 -4.66 -0.93 14.03
C PHE A 30 -3.56 -1.02 12.97
N VAL A 31 -3.23 -2.23 12.55
CA VAL A 31 -2.35 -2.50 11.41
C VAL A 31 -3.16 -3.25 10.37
N ILE A 32 -3.48 -2.58 9.28
CA ILE A 32 -4.23 -3.17 8.17
C ILE A 32 -3.23 -3.67 7.13
N ASN A 33 -3.22 -4.97 6.92
CA ASN A 33 -2.41 -5.63 5.90
C ASN A 33 -3.11 -5.48 4.54
N CYS A 34 -2.72 -4.46 3.78
CA CYS A 34 -3.32 -4.13 2.49
C CYS A 34 -2.59 -4.89 1.37
N ASN A 35 -2.91 -6.16 1.20
CA ASN A 35 -2.41 -6.97 0.09
C ASN A 35 -3.24 -6.79 -1.21
N LEU A 36 -4.35 -6.06 -1.14
CA LEU A 36 -5.25 -5.67 -2.22
C LEU A 36 -6.06 -6.84 -2.82
N GLN A 37 -6.05 -8.01 -2.17
CA GLN A 37 -6.67 -9.23 -2.70
C GLN A 37 -7.59 -9.89 -1.67
N ARG A 38 -8.72 -10.42 -2.19
CA ARG A 38 -9.51 -11.47 -1.57
C ARG A 38 -9.17 -12.82 -2.21
N LEU A 39 -9.87 -13.89 -1.79
CA LEU A 39 -9.74 -15.20 -2.41
C LEU A 39 -10.24 -15.23 -3.86
N ASP A 40 -11.18 -14.36 -4.21
CA ASP A 40 -11.89 -14.32 -5.49
C ASP A 40 -11.59 -13.06 -6.33
N GLY A 41 -10.62 -12.25 -5.91
CA GLY A 41 -10.22 -11.07 -6.67
C GLY A 41 -9.81 -9.86 -5.84
N PRO A 42 -9.83 -8.65 -6.42
CA PRO A 42 -9.54 -7.41 -5.70
C PRO A 42 -10.57 -7.11 -4.60
N VAL A 43 -10.11 -6.50 -3.50
CA VAL A 43 -10.99 -5.99 -2.45
C VAL A 43 -11.90 -4.90 -3.03
N ARG A 44 -13.21 -4.97 -2.74
CA ARG A 44 -14.23 -4.01 -3.22
C ARG A 44 -14.19 -3.76 -4.73
N GLY A 45 -14.01 -4.81 -5.51
CA GLY A 45 -13.83 -4.67 -6.95
C GLY A 45 -12.45 -4.10 -7.28
N ASN A 46 -12.31 -3.44 -8.41
CA ASN A 46 -11.03 -2.91 -8.87
C ASN A 46 -10.87 -1.42 -8.52
N GLY A 47 -10.96 -1.08 -7.24
CA GLY A 47 -10.83 0.27 -6.71
C GLY A 47 -9.42 0.59 -6.19
N LYS A 48 -9.40 1.37 -5.09
CA LYS A 48 -8.19 1.82 -4.40
C LYS A 48 -8.43 1.73 -2.89
N ILE A 49 -8.39 0.53 -2.37
CA ILE A 49 -8.79 0.23 -0.98
C ILE A 49 -8.02 1.03 0.07
N ILE A 50 -6.71 1.29 -0.15
CA ILE A 50 -5.90 2.08 0.80
C ILE A 50 -6.41 3.51 0.92
N GLN A 51 -6.78 4.15 -0.20
CA GLN A 51 -7.33 5.51 -0.20
C GLN A 51 -8.73 5.56 0.39
N GLU A 52 -9.54 4.55 0.14
CA GLU A 52 -10.87 4.43 0.74
C GLU A 52 -10.78 4.28 2.26
N LEU A 53 -9.93 3.37 2.74
CA LEU A 53 -9.70 3.18 4.18
C LEU A 53 -9.10 4.42 4.83
N GLU A 54 -8.14 5.11 4.16
CA GLU A 54 -7.63 6.39 4.65
C GLU A 54 -8.76 7.40 4.88
N GLY A 55 -9.68 7.52 3.92
CA GLY A 55 -10.84 8.42 4.04
C GLY A 55 -11.74 8.07 5.22
N VAL A 56 -12.06 6.79 5.40
CA VAL A 56 -12.88 6.27 6.50
C VAL A 56 -12.23 6.56 7.85
N PHE A 57 -10.98 6.18 8.05
CA PHE A 57 -10.29 6.37 9.33
C PHE A 57 -10.08 7.85 9.66
N ARG A 58 -9.70 8.68 8.70
CA ARG A 58 -9.59 10.14 8.92
C ARG A 58 -10.92 10.77 9.28
N GLY A 59 -12.00 10.39 8.59
CA GLY A 59 -13.35 10.86 8.87
C GLY A 59 -13.84 10.47 10.27
N ALA A 60 -13.37 9.33 10.79
CA ALA A 60 -13.66 8.86 12.15
C ALA A 60 -12.73 9.43 13.24
N GLY A 61 -11.82 10.34 12.89
CA GLY A 61 -10.94 11.00 13.85
C GLY A 61 -9.69 10.22 14.23
N TRP A 62 -9.23 9.29 13.39
CA TRP A 62 -7.99 8.54 13.59
C TRP A 62 -6.78 9.24 12.98
N ASN A 63 -5.63 9.05 13.61
CA ASN A 63 -4.32 9.28 13.00
C ASN A 63 -4.06 8.17 11.96
N VAL A 64 -3.71 8.54 10.72
CA VAL A 64 -3.49 7.57 9.63
C VAL A 64 -2.06 7.64 9.15
N ILE A 65 -1.36 6.53 9.22
CA ILE A 65 -0.01 6.34 8.69
C ILE A 65 -0.10 5.36 7.51
N LYS A 66 0.39 5.78 6.33
CA LYS A 66 0.43 4.92 5.14
C LYS A 66 1.85 4.44 4.87
N VAL A 67 2.04 3.13 4.78
CA VAL A 67 3.31 2.47 4.44
C VAL A 67 3.15 1.79 3.09
N VAL A 68 3.21 2.58 2.01
CA VAL A 68 2.83 2.15 0.66
C VAL A 68 4.03 1.72 -0.16
N TRP A 69 5.08 2.54 -0.20
CA TRP A 69 6.25 2.33 -1.04
C TRP A 69 7.50 2.09 -0.19
N GLY A 70 8.27 1.07 -0.57
CA GLY A 70 9.55 0.77 0.06
C GLY A 70 10.64 1.78 -0.30
N SER A 71 11.77 1.74 0.39
CA SER A 71 12.87 2.71 0.27
C SER A 71 13.47 2.78 -1.14
N TYR A 72 13.43 1.71 -1.92
CA TYR A 72 13.91 1.72 -3.31
C TYR A 72 13.14 2.68 -4.23
N TRP A 73 11.89 3.02 -3.87
CA TRP A 73 11.10 4.02 -4.59
C TRP A 73 11.52 5.46 -4.28
N ASP A 74 12.18 5.70 -3.16
CA ASP A 74 12.47 7.06 -2.69
C ASP A 74 13.34 7.83 -3.70
N ALA A 75 14.33 7.16 -4.31
CA ALA A 75 15.19 7.76 -5.33
C ALA A 75 14.43 8.12 -6.62
N LEU A 76 13.48 7.28 -7.03
CA LEU A 76 12.63 7.54 -8.20
C LEU A 76 11.66 8.68 -7.94
N LEU A 77 11.04 8.70 -6.75
CA LEU A 77 10.13 9.77 -6.33
C LEU A 77 10.85 11.11 -6.19
N ALA A 78 12.11 11.11 -5.72
CA ALA A 78 12.92 12.32 -5.64
C ALA A 78 13.30 12.89 -7.03
N LYS A 79 13.46 12.02 -8.03
CA LYS A 79 13.75 12.40 -9.41
C LYS A 79 12.51 12.76 -10.24
N ASP A 80 11.30 12.53 -9.73
CA ASP A 80 10.04 12.82 -10.42
C ASP A 80 9.72 14.33 -10.41
N THR A 81 10.51 15.12 -11.11
CA THR A 81 10.31 16.57 -11.24
C THR A 81 9.08 16.94 -12.05
N SER A 82 8.63 16.04 -12.93
CA SER A 82 7.41 16.21 -13.74
C SER A 82 6.12 15.93 -12.97
N GLY A 83 6.19 15.20 -11.85
CA GLY A 83 5.04 14.68 -11.12
C GLY A 83 4.33 13.51 -11.81
N LYS A 84 4.84 13.05 -12.97
CA LYS A 84 4.20 11.99 -13.76
C LYS A 84 4.23 10.62 -13.08
N LEU A 85 5.28 10.32 -12.31
CA LEU A 85 5.33 9.09 -11.53
C LEU A 85 4.26 9.10 -10.43
N ARG A 86 4.12 10.19 -9.71
CA ARG A 86 3.05 10.35 -8.69
C ARG A 86 1.67 10.30 -9.31
N GLN A 87 1.46 10.95 -10.46
CA GLN A 87 0.21 10.87 -11.20
C GLN A 87 -0.11 9.43 -11.58
N LEU A 88 0.83 8.71 -12.16
CA LEU A 88 0.69 7.31 -12.54
C LEU A 88 0.34 6.42 -11.35
N MET A 89 1.01 6.60 -10.20
CA MET A 89 0.70 5.90 -8.96
C MET A 89 -0.73 6.19 -8.47
N MET A 90 -1.22 7.41 -8.67
CA MET A 90 -2.59 7.79 -8.30
C MET A 90 -3.66 7.26 -9.27
N GLU A 91 -3.34 7.06 -10.54
CA GLU A 91 -4.27 6.54 -11.55
C GLU A 91 -4.38 5.01 -11.51
N THR A 92 -3.32 4.33 -11.14
CA THR A 92 -3.24 2.86 -11.11
C THR A 92 -4.17 2.27 -10.07
N VAL A 93 -5.01 1.34 -10.48
CA VAL A 93 -5.95 0.63 -9.61
C VAL A 93 -5.34 -0.63 -9.01
N ASP A 94 -6.00 -1.18 -7.98
CA ASP A 94 -5.46 -2.27 -7.17
C ASP A 94 -5.17 -3.54 -7.99
N GLY A 95 -6.03 -3.91 -8.93
CA GLY A 95 -5.82 -5.07 -9.80
C GLY A 95 -4.62 -4.92 -10.74
N GLU A 96 -4.34 -3.70 -11.23
CA GLU A 96 -3.12 -3.45 -12.02
C GLU A 96 -1.87 -3.65 -11.16
N TYR A 97 -1.86 -3.18 -9.90
CA TYR A 97 -0.73 -3.38 -9.00
C TYR A 97 -0.45 -4.86 -8.69
N GLN A 98 -1.48 -5.70 -8.67
CA GLN A 98 -1.32 -7.14 -8.53
C GLN A 98 -0.64 -7.73 -9.76
N ASN A 99 -1.13 -7.37 -10.96
CA ASN A 99 -0.56 -7.84 -12.22
C ASN A 99 0.92 -7.47 -12.36
N PHE A 100 1.32 -6.26 -11.96
CA PHE A 100 2.71 -5.84 -12.02
C PHE A 100 3.63 -6.71 -11.17
N LYS A 101 3.16 -7.19 -10.03
CA LYS A 101 3.96 -8.10 -9.20
C LYS A 101 3.94 -9.53 -9.73
N ALA A 102 2.79 -10.01 -10.22
CA ALA A 102 2.65 -11.37 -10.74
C ALA A 102 3.40 -11.60 -12.05
N PHE A 103 3.39 -10.61 -12.97
CA PHE A 103 4.00 -10.74 -14.30
C PHE A 103 5.43 -10.22 -14.41
N GLY A 104 6.00 -9.68 -13.31
CA GLY A 104 7.41 -9.35 -13.22
C GLY A 104 7.82 -7.98 -13.76
N GLY A 105 9.14 -7.75 -13.76
CA GLY A 105 9.72 -6.44 -14.05
C GLY A 105 9.58 -5.96 -15.49
N ALA A 106 9.72 -6.85 -16.47
CA ALA A 106 9.51 -6.51 -17.89
C ALA A 106 8.09 -6.01 -18.15
N TYR A 107 7.09 -6.72 -17.62
CA TYR A 107 5.69 -6.33 -17.71
C TYR A 107 5.45 -4.97 -17.00
N THR A 108 6.02 -4.78 -15.83
CA THR A 108 5.91 -3.53 -15.07
C THR A 108 6.56 -2.36 -15.82
N ARG A 109 7.71 -2.59 -16.47
CA ARG A 109 8.37 -1.58 -17.32
C ARG A 109 7.45 -1.11 -18.43
N GLU A 110 6.83 -2.05 -19.14
CA GLU A 110 6.00 -1.75 -20.29
C GLU A 110 4.65 -1.12 -19.87
N HIS A 111 3.94 -1.78 -18.95
CA HIS A 111 2.53 -1.45 -18.66
C HIS A 111 2.34 -0.44 -17.53
N PHE A 112 3.34 -0.21 -16.67
CA PHE A 112 3.33 0.83 -15.66
C PHE A 112 4.19 2.01 -16.11
N PHE A 113 5.52 1.87 -16.11
CA PHE A 113 6.42 2.97 -16.44
C PHE A 113 6.29 3.44 -17.90
N GLY A 114 5.88 2.56 -18.81
CA GLY A 114 5.68 2.87 -20.21
C GLY A 114 4.48 3.75 -20.55
N LYS A 115 3.56 3.98 -19.59
CA LYS A 115 2.37 4.83 -19.82
C LYS A 115 2.72 6.30 -20.11
N TYR A 116 3.83 6.80 -19.58
CA TYR A 116 4.32 8.16 -19.84
C TYR A 116 5.79 8.15 -20.23
N PRO A 117 6.21 8.99 -21.21
CA PRO A 117 7.62 9.09 -21.62
C PRO A 117 8.54 9.44 -20.44
N GLU A 118 8.09 10.30 -19.53
CA GLU A 118 8.83 10.74 -18.36
C GLU A 118 9.08 9.59 -17.38
N THR A 119 8.07 8.76 -17.10
CA THR A 119 8.21 7.60 -16.22
C THR A 119 9.07 6.51 -16.86
N LYS A 120 8.95 6.30 -18.17
CA LYS A 120 9.82 5.40 -18.93
C LYS A 120 11.29 5.83 -18.84
N ALA A 121 11.56 7.14 -18.97
CA ALA A 121 12.92 7.69 -18.86
C ALA A 121 13.51 7.52 -17.45
N LEU A 122 12.69 7.66 -16.39
CA LEU A 122 13.13 7.48 -15.00
C LEU A 122 13.74 6.11 -14.73
N VAL A 123 13.26 5.07 -15.39
CA VAL A 123 13.69 3.68 -15.17
C VAL A 123 14.55 3.11 -16.31
N ALA A 124 14.97 3.95 -17.26
CA ALA A 124 15.74 3.50 -18.43
C ALA A 124 17.08 2.82 -18.06
N HIS A 125 17.64 3.18 -16.90
CA HIS A 125 18.91 2.65 -16.39
C HIS A 125 18.74 1.42 -15.48
N LEU A 126 17.53 1.04 -15.13
CA LEU A 126 17.25 -0.13 -14.29
C LEU A 126 17.06 -1.37 -15.15
N SER A 127 17.51 -2.52 -14.67
CA SER A 127 17.15 -3.81 -15.23
C SER A 127 15.69 -4.17 -14.91
N ASP A 128 15.14 -5.19 -15.55
CA ASP A 128 13.80 -5.68 -15.21
C ASP A 128 13.78 -6.31 -13.81
N GLU A 129 14.89 -6.91 -13.40
CA GLU A 129 15.05 -7.42 -12.04
C GLU A 129 15.05 -6.30 -11.00
N ASP A 130 15.73 -5.17 -11.25
CA ASP A 130 15.70 -4.00 -10.37
C ASP A 130 14.28 -3.46 -10.23
N ILE A 131 13.52 -3.39 -11.33
CA ILE A 131 12.12 -2.96 -11.31
C ILE A 131 11.25 -3.93 -10.50
N TRP A 132 11.47 -5.23 -10.62
CA TRP A 132 10.74 -6.23 -9.84
C TRP A 132 11.04 -6.13 -8.34
N HIS A 133 12.26 -5.72 -7.97
CA HIS A 133 12.69 -5.48 -6.59
C HIS A 133 12.19 -4.15 -5.98
N LEU A 134 11.48 -3.31 -6.73
CA LEU A 134 10.81 -2.13 -6.17
C LEU A 134 9.68 -2.56 -5.23
N ASN A 135 10.04 -2.80 -3.97
CA ASN A 135 9.16 -3.38 -2.96
C ASN A 135 8.06 -2.43 -2.48
N ARG A 136 7.00 -3.05 -1.96
CA ARG A 136 5.95 -2.37 -1.21
C ARG A 136 6.43 -2.03 0.20
N GLY A 137 5.90 -0.93 0.75
CA GLY A 137 6.34 -0.39 2.05
C GLY A 137 6.14 -1.35 3.22
N GLY A 138 5.07 -2.17 3.18
CA GLY A 138 4.81 -3.18 4.21
C GLY A 138 5.88 -4.30 4.31
N HIS A 139 6.74 -4.41 3.29
CA HIS A 139 7.88 -5.34 3.28
C HIS A 139 9.23 -4.64 3.47
N ASP A 140 9.23 -3.35 3.79
CA ASP A 140 10.43 -2.56 4.08
C ASP A 140 10.59 -2.40 5.60
N PRO A 141 11.59 -3.06 6.24
CA PRO A 141 11.74 -3.01 7.69
C PRO A 141 11.93 -1.59 8.25
N HIS A 142 12.61 -0.72 7.50
CA HIS A 142 12.85 0.66 7.95
C HIS A 142 11.55 1.49 7.93
N LYS A 143 10.76 1.37 6.87
CA LYS A 143 9.46 2.04 6.74
C LYS A 143 8.47 1.51 7.78
N VAL A 144 8.44 0.20 8.00
CA VAL A 144 7.60 -0.44 9.02
C VAL A 144 7.99 0.02 10.42
N TYR A 145 9.29 -0.02 10.77
CA TYR A 145 9.77 0.48 12.05
C TYR A 145 9.38 1.93 12.29
N ALA A 146 9.62 2.81 11.30
CA ALA A 146 9.27 4.23 11.41
C ALA A 146 7.77 4.44 11.65
N ALA A 147 6.91 3.66 10.99
CA ALA A 147 5.46 3.72 11.18
C ALA A 147 5.05 3.31 12.60
N TYR A 148 5.59 2.20 13.11
CA TYR A 148 5.31 1.75 14.50
C TYR A 148 5.83 2.74 15.52
N HIS A 149 7.02 3.28 15.35
CA HIS A 149 7.58 4.30 16.22
C HIS A 149 6.67 5.54 16.28
N ALA A 150 6.26 6.04 15.12
CA ALA A 150 5.35 7.19 15.04
C ALA A 150 3.97 6.89 15.68
N ALA A 151 3.41 5.69 15.42
CA ALA A 151 2.14 5.28 16.01
C ALA A 151 2.22 5.20 17.54
N SER A 152 3.31 4.66 18.10
CA SER A 152 3.50 4.53 19.55
C SER A 152 3.67 5.87 20.26
N ALA A 153 4.25 6.85 19.57
CA ALA A 153 4.47 8.20 20.10
C ALA A 153 3.23 9.09 20.01
N HIS A 154 2.29 8.76 19.11
CA HIS A 154 1.11 9.58 18.88
C HIS A 154 0.13 9.54 20.06
N LYS A 155 -0.44 10.72 20.43
CA LYS A 155 -1.37 10.86 21.55
C LYS A 155 -2.65 11.57 21.12
N GLY A 156 -3.72 11.30 21.89
CA GLY A 156 -5.01 11.94 21.74
C GLY A 156 -5.93 11.37 20.65
N GLN A 157 -5.45 10.40 19.87
CA GLN A 157 -6.21 9.72 18.82
C GLN A 157 -5.74 8.27 18.67
N PRO A 158 -6.62 7.31 18.34
CA PRO A 158 -6.19 6.00 17.88
C PRO A 158 -5.42 6.13 16.55
N THR A 159 -4.50 5.20 16.30
CA THR A 159 -3.69 5.20 15.07
C THR A 159 -3.98 3.97 14.22
N VAL A 160 -4.11 4.16 12.91
CA VAL A 160 -4.10 3.09 11.92
C VAL A 160 -2.85 3.16 11.05
N ILE A 161 -2.21 2.02 10.83
CA ILE A 161 -1.13 1.83 9.87
C ILE A 161 -1.71 1.04 8.69
N LEU A 162 -1.80 1.67 7.52
CA LEU A 162 -2.20 1.03 6.27
C LEU A 162 -0.93 0.55 5.55
N ALA A 163 -0.64 -0.74 5.68
CA ALA A 163 0.60 -1.32 5.17
C ALA A 163 0.35 -2.05 3.85
N LYS A 164 0.86 -1.50 2.74
CA LYS A 164 0.76 -2.16 1.43
C LYS A 164 1.75 -3.31 1.35
N THR A 165 1.22 -4.50 1.06
CA THR A 165 1.97 -5.75 1.00
C THR A 165 1.70 -6.52 -0.29
N VAL A 166 2.31 -7.69 -0.41
CA VAL A 166 2.06 -8.66 -1.47
C VAL A 166 1.54 -9.94 -0.81
N LYS A 167 0.42 -10.47 -1.29
CA LYS A 167 -0.12 -11.76 -0.84
C LYS A 167 0.91 -12.86 -1.13
N GLY A 168 1.18 -13.72 -0.15
CA GLY A 168 2.17 -14.79 -0.31
C GLY A 168 3.63 -14.32 -0.43
N TYR A 169 3.96 -13.12 0.06
CA TYR A 169 5.33 -12.59 0.01
C TYR A 169 6.34 -13.60 0.56
N GLY A 170 7.41 -13.84 -0.22
CA GLY A 170 8.47 -14.79 0.12
C GLY A 170 8.18 -16.25 -0.25
N MET A 171 7.00 -16.57 -0.81
CA MET A 171 6.67 -17.91 -1.30
C MET A 171 7.22 -18.19 -2.71
N GLY A 172 7.84 -17.20 -3.36
CA GLY A 172 8.37 -17.31 -4.71
C GLY A 172 7.30 -17.68 -5.74
N GLU A 173 7.71 -18.41 -6.79
CA GLU A 173 6.81 -18.81 -7.88
C GLU A 173 5.60 -19.63 -7.43
N ALA A 174 5.71 -20.29 -6.27
CA ALA A 174 4.64 -21.15 -5.77
C ALA A 174 3.40 -20.39 -5.27
N GLY A 175 3.53 -19.11 -4.91
CA GLY A 175 2.41 -18.41 -4.29
C GLY A 175 2.52 -16.89 -4.18
N GLU A 176 3.66 -16.27 -4.51
CA GLU A 176 3.78 -14.82 -4.39
C GLU A 176 2.94 -14.12 -5.47
N ALA A 177 2.02 -13.24 -5.03
CA ALA A 177 1.04 -12.55 -5.85
C ALA A 177 0.04 -13.45 -6.60
N GLN A 178 -0.02 -14.72 -6.29
CA GLN A 178 -1.01 -15.66 -6.84
C GLN A 178 -2.31 -15.61 -6.02
N ASN A 179 -3.42 -15.92 -6.70
CA ASN A 179 -4.72 -16.14 -6.05
C ASN A 179 -4.93 -17.60 -5.75
#